data_2de6686af29156613012a1d83b7c95b7
#
_entry.id   2de6686af29156613012a1d83b7c95b7
#
_cell.length_a   1.000
_cell.length_b   1.000
_cell.length_c   1.000
_cell.angle_alpha   90.00
_cell.angle_beta   90.00
_cell.angle_gamma   90.00
#
_symmetry.space_group_name_H-M   'P 1'
#
loop_
_entity.id
_entity.type
_entity.pdbx_description
1 polymer ?
#
loop_
_entity_poly.entity_id
_entity_poly.type
_entity_poly.pdbx_seq_one_letter_code
_entity_poly.pdbx_strand_id
1 'polypeptide(L)'
;MKTRAKFTDLQGQYLAFIQTYTTLHGVAPAEADMQRFFRVTPPTVHRMVLALEQHRLIQRVPGQSRSIKLLLSSDEIPKLERRETPYAF
;
A
#
# COMPACT_ATOMS: atom_id res chain seq x y z
N MET A 1 14.44 21.08 -7.66
CA MET A 1 13.19 20.88 -6.95
C MET A 1 12.78 19.42 -6.93
N LYS A 2 12.32 18.97 -5.81
CA LYS A 2 11.95 17.57 -5.69
C LYS A 2 10.60 17.31 -6.33
N THR A 3 10.51 16.26 -7.12
CA THR A 3 9.26 15.82 -7.69
C THR A 3 8.44 15.10 -6.62
N ARG A 4 7.19 15.47 -6.53
CA ARG A 4 6.31 14.86 -5.56
C ARG A 4 5.49 13.77 -6.23
N ALA A 5 5.48 12.57 -5.65
CA ALA A 5 4.64 11.50 -6.14
C ALA A 5 3.18 11.90 -5.99
N LYS A 6 2.35 11.44 -6.93
CA LYS A 6 0.94 11.84 -6.96
C LYS A 6 0.08 10.77 -6.33
N PHE A 7 -0.20 10.92 -5.08
CA PHE A 7 -1.10 10.02 -4.38
C PHE A 7 -1.71 10.73 -3.19
N THR A 8 -2.83 10.21 -2.72
CA THR A 8 -3.52 10.76 -1.56
C THR A 8 -2.80 10.32 -0.28
N ASP A 9 -3.17 10.95 0.83
CA ASP A 9 -2.60 10.57 2.13
C ASP A 9 -2.86 9.09 2.43
N LEU A 10 -4.08 8.62 2.17
CA LEU A 10 -4.41 7.23 2.44
C LEU A 10 -3.65 6.29 1.52
N GLN A 11 -3.55 6.63 0.25
CA GLN A 11 -2.73 5.84 -0.67
C GLN A 11 -1.30 5.77 -0.19
N GLY A 12 -0.78 6.90 0.30
CA GLY A 12 0.56 6.93 0.86
C GLY A 12 0.73 5.98 2.02
N GLN A 13 -0.29 5.85 2.87
CA GLN A 13 -0.23 4.93 3.99
C GLN A 13 -0.23 3.49 3.53
N TYR A 14 -0.97 3.16 2.48
CA TYR A 14 -0.91 1.81 1.91
C TYR A 14 0.49 1.52 1.35
N LEU A 15 1.08 2.49 0.64
CA LEU A 15 2.44 2.32 0.13
C LEU A 15 3.44 2.14 1.27
N ALA A 16 3.28 2.91 2.33
CA ALA A 16 4.14 2.81 3.51
C ALA A 16 4.02 1.45 4.18
N PHE A 17 2.79 0.91 4.25
CA PHE A 17 2.59 -0.41 4.81
C PHE A 17 3.26 -1.49 3.97
N ILE A 18 3.11 -1.40 2.64
CA ILE A 18 3.74 -2.36 1.73
C ILE A 18 5.26 -2.34 1.93
N GLN A 19 5.85 -1.16 2.01
CA GLN A 19 7.28 -1.05 2.20
C GLN A 19 7.74 -1.61 3.53
N THR A 20 7.05 -1.25 4.60
CA THR A 20 7.41 -1.71 5.94
C THR A 20 7.26 -3.22 6.06
N TYR A 21 6.14 -3.75 5.55
CA TYR A 21 5.91 -5.18 5.60
C TYR A 21 7.00 -5.94 4.84
N THR A 22 7.33 -5.46 3.64
CA THR A 22 8.36 -6.12 2.82
C THR A 22 9.71 -6.10 3.51
N THR A 23 10.04 -4.99 4.15
CA THR A 23 11.31 -4.87 4.88
C THR A 23 11.35 -5.86 6.04
N LEU A 24 10.26 -5.99 6.78
CA LEU A 24 10.23 -6.86 7.95
C LEU A 24 10.16 -8.33 7.61
N HIS A 25 9.46 -8.68 6.55
CA HIS A 25 9.16 -10.08 6.27
C HIS A 25 9.87 -10.65 5.04
N GLY A 26 10.50 -9.80 4.24
CA GLY A 26 11.20 -10.25 3.04
C GLY A 26 10.30 -10.62 1.89
N VAL A 27 8.99 -10.47 2.05
CA VAL A 27 8.01 -10.71 0.98
C VAL A 27 6.94 -9.63 1.07
N ALA A 28 6.25 -9.39 -0.03
CA ALA A 28 5.19 -8.40 -0.07
C ALA A 28 3.98 -8.85 0.75
N PRO A 29 3.17 -7.91 1.25
CA PRO A 29 1.96 -8.29 1.98
C PRO A 29 0.89 -8.82 1.03
N ALA A 30 0.03 -9.68 1.57
CA ALA A 30 -1.20 -10.06 0.89
C ALA A 30 -2.27 -9.02 1.21
N GLU A 31 -3.35 -9.04 0.43
CA GLU A 31 -4.45 -8.12 0.71
C GLU A 31 -5.04 -8.35 2.11
N ALA A 32 -5.05 -9.59 2.58
CA ALA A 32 -5.54 -9.90 3.92
C ALA A 32 -4.72 -9.19 5.01
N ASP A 33 -3.42 -9.03 4.78
CA ASP A 33 -2.58 -8.31 5.74
C ASP A 33 -2.98 -6.84 5.82
N MET A 34 -3.32 -6.25 4.67
CA MET A 34 -3.77 -4.87 4.63
C MET A 34 -5.14 -4.70 5.26
N GLN A 35 -6.02 -5.68 5.06
CA GLN A 35 -7.33 -5.67 5.72
C GLN A 35 -7.17 -5.57 7.24
N ARG A 36 -6.29 -6.38 7.78
CA ARG A 36 -6.06 -6.40 9.22
C ARG A 36 -5.44 -5.11 9.73
N PHE A 37 -4.45 -4.61 9.02
CA PHE A 37 -3.77 -3.41 9.49
C PHE A 37 -4.68 -2.18 9.42
N PHE A 38 -5.36 -2.00 8.29
CA PHE A 38 -6.20 -0.82 8.09
C PHE A 38 -7.61 -1.01 8.65
N ARG A 39 -7.96 -2.24 9.05
CA ARG A 39 -9.25 -2.54 9.67
C ARG A 39 -10.40 -2.21 8.74
N VAL A 40 -10.28 -2.66 7.52
CA VAL A 40 -11.27 -2.42 6.47
C VAL A 40 -11.64 -3.73 5.81
N THR A 41 -12.67 -3.69 4.97
CA THR A 41 -13.21 -4.88 4.32
C THR A 41 -12.37 -5.30 3.12
N PRO A 42 -12.48 -6.58 2.70
CA PRO A 42 -11.76 -7.04 1.50
C PRO A 42 -12.02 -6.21 0.25
N PRO A 43 -13.28 -5.86 -0.08
CA PRO A 43 -13.50 -5.03 -1.28
C PRO A 43 -12.82 -3.67 -1.19
N THR A 44 -12.74 -3.08 0.01
CA THR A 44 -12.08 -1.79 0.17
C THR A 44 -10.60 -1.89 -0.14
N VAL A 45 -9.93 -2.93 0.38
CA VAL A 45 -8.51 -3.13 0.09
C VAL A 45 -8.31 -3.40 -1.39
N HIS A 46 -9.15 -4.26 -1.98
CA HIS A 46 -8.96 -4.61 -3.37
C HIS A 46 -9.10 -3.39 -4.29
N ARG A 47 -10.08 -2.52 -4.02
CA ARG A 47 -10.23 -1.30 -4.80
C ARG A 47 -9.02 -0.39 -4.66
N MET A 48 -8.46 -0.31 -3.44
CA MET A 48 -7.26 0.50 -3.24
C MET A 48 -6.07 -0.07 -4.03
N VAL A 49 -5.90 -1.39 -3.99
CA VAL A 49 -4.81 -2.05 -4.72
C VAL A 49 -4.92 -1.77 -6.22
N LEU A 50 -6.15 -1.88 -6.76
CA LEU A 50 -6.36 -1.59 -8.18
C LEU A 50 -6.06 -0.12 -8.50
N ALA A 51 -6.43 0.80 -7.60
CA ALA A 51 -6.16 2.22 -7.81
C ALA A 51 -4.65 2.50 -7.79
N LEU A 52 -3.94 1.89 -6.85
CA LEU A 52 -2.48 2.08 -6.79
C LEU A 52 -1.81 1.56 -8.06
N GLU A 53 -2.28 0.42 -8.55
CA GLU A 53 -1.75 -0.15 -9.78
C GLU A 53 -2.04 0.74 -10.98
N GLN A 54 -3.26 1.25 -11.06
CA GLN A 54 -3.69 2.13 -12.14
C GLN A 54 -2.86 3.41 -12.18
N HIS A 55 -2.49 3.93 -11.02
CA HIS A 55 -1.66 5.13 -10.94
C HIS A 55 -0.17 4.82 -11.05
N ARG A 56 0.17 3.59 -11.35
CA ARG A 56 1.56 3.16 -11.55
C ARG A 56 2.44 3.36 -10.32
N LEU A 57 1.83 3.22 -9.16
CA LEU A 57 2.55 3.28 -7.90
C LEU A 57 3.02 1.90 -7.46
N ILE A 58 2.33 0.88 -7.92
CA ILE A 58 2.72 -0.52 -7.69
C ILE A 58 2.51 -1.31 -8.97
N GLN A 59 3.11 -2.50 -9.00
CA GLN A 59 2.76 -3.49 -10.01
C GLN A 59 2.54 -4.81 -9.27
N ARG A 60 1.77 -5.70 -9.87
CA ARG A 60 1.46 -6.99 -9.26
C ARG A 60 1.10 -7.97 -10.37
N VAL A 61 1.12 -9.25 -10.01
CA VAL A 61 0.68 -10.31 -10.94
C VAL A 61 -0.74 -10.67 -10.55
N PRO A 62 -1.73 -10.43 -11.42
CA PRO A 62 -3.13 -10.74 -11.10
C PRO A 62 -3.28 -12.21 -10.73
N GLY A 63 -4.06 -12.48 -9.68
CA GLY A 63 -4.31 -13.83 -9.23
C GLY A 63 -3.19 -14.45 -8.40
N GLN A 64 -2.07 -13.76 -8.24
CA GLN A 64 -0.95 -14.25 -7.43
C GLN A 64 -0.83 -13.37 -6.19
N SER A 65 -1.01 -13.98 -5.01
CA SER A 65 -0.88 -13.23 -3.78
C SER A 65 0.59 -12.89 -3.52
N ARG A 66 0.80 -11.84 -2.73
CA ARG A 66 2.15 -11.40 -2.33
C ARG A 66 3.05 -11.06 -3.51
N SER A 67 2.42 -10.57 -4.60
CA SER A 67 3.17 -10.21 -5.80
C SER A 67 3.35 -8.70 -5.96
N ILE A 68 2.91 -7.91 -4.99
CA ILE A 68 2.97 -6.46 -5.08
C ILE A 68 4.42 -5.97 -5.04
N LYS A 69 4.73 -5.05 -5.93
CA LYS A 69 6.05 -4.45 -6.02
C LYS A 69 5.89 -2.94 -6.13
N LEU A 70 6.61 -2.21 -5.28
CA LEU A 70 6.56 -0.75 -5.32
C LEU A 70 7.32 -0.23 -6.52
N LEU A 71 6.77 0.80 -7.16
CA LEU A 71 7.38 1.40 -8.36
C LEU A 71 7.98 2.78 -8.09
N LEU A 72 8.00 3.21 -6.83
CA LEU A 72 8.59 4.48 -6.47
C LEU A 72 9.66 4.25 -5.43
N SER A 73 10.53 5.26 -5.26
CA SER A 73 11.65 5.11 -4.34
C SER A 73 11.20 5.30 -2.90
N SER A 74 12.01 4.78 -2.00
CA SER A 74 11.71 4.79 -0.58
C SER A 74 11.51 6.21 -0.04
N ASP A 75 12.27 7.18 -0.55
CA ASP A 75 12.16 8.55 -0.05
C ASP A 75 10.90 9.26 -0.52
N GLU A 76 10.17 8.67 -1.47
CA GLU A 76 8.89 9.23 -1.90
C GLU A 76 7.73 8.70 -1.07
N ILE A 77 7.97 7.72 -0.24
CA ILE A 77 6.93 7.05 0.54
C ILE A 77 6.88 7.67 1.94
N PRO A 78 5.69 8.06 2.40
CA PRO A 78 5.57 8.67 3.72
C PRO A 78 5.81 7.65 4.83
N LYS A 79 5.95 8.16 6.03
CA LYS A 79 6.09 7.32 7.20
C LYS A 79 4.77 6.63 7.49
N LEU A 80 4.83 5.35 7.84
CA LEU A 80 3.63 4.62 8.22
C LEU A 80 3.16 5.09 9.58
N GLU A 81 1.86 5.40 9.67
CA GLU A 81 1.25 5.84 10.92
C GLU A 81 0.36 4.75 11.48
N ARG A 82 0.44 4.57 12.79
CA ARG A 82 -0.42 3.62 13.46
C ARG A 82 -1.62 4.35 14.01
N ARG A 83 -2.81 3.84 13.75
CA ARG A 83 -4.04 4.45 14.21
C ARG A 83 -4.83 3.48 15.07
N GLU A 84 -5.50 4.06 16.07
CA GLU A 84 -6.33 3.28 16.97
C GLU A 84 -7.68 2.95 16.35
N THR A 85 -8.16 3.81 15.46
CA THR A 85 -9.43 3.63 14.80
C THR A 85 -9.22 3.27 13.34
N PRO A 86 -10.21 2.65 12.68
CA PRO A 86 -10.09 2.37 11.26
C PRO A 86 -9.88 3.63 10.44
N TYR A 87 -9.19 3.51 9.33
CA TYR A 87 -9.00 4.63 8.42
C TYR A 87 -10.34 5.00 7.78
N ALA A 88 -10.58 6.30 7.67
CA ALA A 88 -11.78 6.81 7.02
C ALA A 88 -11.57 6.97 5.53
N PHE A 89 -12.63 6.82 4.76
CA PHE A 89 -12.57 6.93 3.31
C PHE A 89 -13.57 7.91 2.77
#